data_889c14673ec85f3b182d31f8af58ede1
#
_entry.id   889c14673ec85f3b182d31f8af58ede1
#
_cell.length_a   1.000
_cell.length_b   1.000
_cell.length_c   1.000
_cell.angle_alpha   90.00
_cell.angle_beta   90.00
_cell.angle_gamma   90.00
#
_symmetry.space_group_name_H-M   'P 1'
#
loop_
_entity.id
_entity.type
_entity.pdbx_description
1 polymer ?
#
loop_
_entity_poly.entity_id
_entity_poly.type
_entity_poly.pdbx_seq_one_letter_code
_entity_poly.pdbx_strand_id
1 'polypeptide(L)'
;MNKIQYRIAVVGASSLLGKEIGDEIAESPLAAANTILLDTEEAGGTLEAIGDEAAFLQTLEPAALENLDVAIFADAKMLREFGQTARAMGASVVDVTGSDFDERAPVRSPLVGSSTPLDLEANSVRVAHPVATMLALVLGLAGNAGKLRSSAATVLQPASENGRAALDELQQQSINLLSFQAVPTEEFDAQVAFNLLPTLGDAARNPLGLSEDRILRDLHTLAGNLPQPVLQLIQAPVFHGFGVSLFLEFDQPLAPGALQAAMTSEYIDITGEEPPSNINSAGQGRVLLQIKPAPDNTRFALWMTADNLKLTARTAVACALELTRLKPLGTVQ
;
A
#
# COMPACT_ATOMS: atom_id res chain seq x y z
N MET A 1 3.65 -12.49 -33.93
CA MET A 1 4.03 -13.59 -33.00
C MET A 1 2.98 -13.70 -31.94
N ASN A 2 2.35 -14.85 -31.69
CA ASN A 2 1.44 -14.99 -30.58
C ASN A 2 2.24 -14.86 -29.29
N LYS A 3 1.84 -13.90 -28.43
CA LYS A 3 2.45 -13.66 -27.13
C LYS A 3 2.10 -14.82 -26.20
N ILE A 4 3.10 -15.47 -25.64
CA ILE A 4 2.92 -16.69 -24.83
C ILE A 4 2.81 -16.35 -23.34
N GLN A 5 3.40 -15.22 -22.91
CA GLN A 5 3.41 -14.77 -21.51
C GLN A 5 3.44 -13.23 -21.44
N TYR A 6 2.99 -12.67 -20.32
CA TYR A 6 3.10 -11.25 -20.05
C TYR A 6 4.55 -10.84 -19.76
N ARG A 7 4.90 -9.61 -20.14
CA ARG A 7 6.15 -8.96 -19.73
C ARG A 7 5.82 -7.84 -18.76
N ILE A 8 6.31 -7.96 -17.54
CA ILE A 8 6.02 -7.04 -16.45
C ILE A 8 7.34 -6.43 -15.97
N ALA A 9 7.42 -5.12 -15.87
CA ALA A 9 8.55 -4.45 -15.25
C ALA A 9 8.19 -3.96 -13.84
N VAL A 10 9.10 -4.14 -12.90
CA VAL A 10 9.11 -3.45 -11.60
C VAL A 10 10.17 -2.36 -11.69
N VAL A 11 9.77 -1.09 -11.62
CA VAL A 11 10.65 0.07 -11.75
C VAL A 11 10.89 0.69 -10.37
N GLY A 12 12.14 0.88 -10.00
CA GLY A 12 12.56 1.17 -8.63
C GLY A 12 12.68 -0.11 -7.81
N ALA A 13 13.12 -1.20 -8.45
CA ALA A 13 13.12 -2.55 -7.90
C ALA A 13 14.06 -2.75 -6.71
N SER A 14 15.09 -1.92 -6.53
CA SER A 14 15.99 -1.96 -5.36
C SER A 14 15.36 -1.36 -4.09
N SER A 15 14.27 -0.61 -4.22
CA SER A 15 13.55 -0.03 -3.07
C SER A 15 12.90 -1.12 -2.22
N LEU A 16 12.54 -0.76 -0.97
CA LEU A 16 11.81 -1.69 -0.08
C LEU A 16 10.53 -2.21 -0.73
N LEU A 17 9.74 -1.31 -1.32
CA LEU A 17 8.48 -1.67 -1.96
C LEU A 17 8.69 -2.39 -3.28
N GLY A 18 9.72 -2.02 -4.06
CA GLY A 18 10.05 -2.69 -5.32
C GLY A 18 10.39 -4.16 -5.13
N LYS A 19 11.17 -4.49 -4.10
CA LYS A 19 11.48 -5.89 -3.72
C LYS A 19 10.21 -6.66 -3.36
N GLU A 20 9.38 -6.08 -2.52
CA GLU A 20 8.13 -6.71 -2.08
C GLU A 20 7.14 -6.94 -3.25
N ILE A 21 7.12 -6.03 -4.25
CA ILE A 21 6.33 -6.22 -5.47
C ILE A 21 6.89 -7.39 -6.30
N GLY A 22 8.20 -7.51 -6.42
CA GLY A 22 8.84 -8.63 -7.09
C GLY A 22 8.44 -9.98 -6.46
N ASP A 23 8.53 -10.09 -5.14
CA ASP A 23 8.15 -11.27 -4.38
C ASP A 23 6.65 -11.58 -4.53
N GLU A 24 5.78 -10.56 -4.46
CA GLU A 24 4.34 -10.75 -4.63
C GLU A 24 3.97 -11.20 -6.06
N ILE A 25 4.68 -10.74 -7.09
CA ILE A 25 4.48 -11.24 -8.47
C ILE A 25 4.78 -12.74 -8.52
N ALA A 26 5.89 -13.20 -7.90
CA ALA A 26 6.27 -14.60 -7.89
C ALA A 26 5.26 -15.51 -7.16
N GLU A 27 4.56 -14.97 -6.15
CA GLU A 27 3.53 -15.67 -5.38
C GLU A 27 2.10 -15.56 -5.99
N SER A 28 1.94 -14.81 -7.08
CA SER A 28 0.64 -14.45 -7.67
C SER A 28 0.32 -15.25 -8.93
N PRO A 29 -0.90 -15.11 -9.50
CA PRO A 29 -1.21 -15.63 -10.84
C PRO A 29 -0.32 -15.07 -11.95
N LEU A 30 0.47 -14.04 -11.70
CA LEU A 30 1.46 -13.48 -12.63
C LEU A 30 2.84 -14.14 -12.51
N ALA A 31 3.03 -15.15 -11.68
CA ALA A 31 4.31 -15.87 -11.50
C ALA A 31 4.90 -16.40 -12.82
N ALA A 32 4.04 -16.76 -13.79
CA ALA A 32 4.49 -17.17 -15.11
C ALA A 32 4.86 -16.01 -16.05
N ALA A 33 4.75 -14.75 -15.61
CA ALA A 33 5.16 -13.60 -16.42
C ALA A 33 6.69 -13.51 -16.52
N ASN A 34 7.17 -12.91 -17.61
CA ASN A 34 8.57 -12.50 -17.69
C ASN A 34 8.74 -11.19 -16.90
N THR A 35 9.18 -11.30 -15.66
CA THR A 35 9.40 -10.16 -14.77
C THR A 35 10.79 -9.56 -14.98
N ILE A 36 10.84 -8.24 -15.19
CA ILE A 36 12.07 -7.48 -15.42
C ILE A 36 12.20 -6.46 -14.27
N LEU A 37 13.37 -6.45 -13.62
CA LEU A 37 13.70 -5.51 -12.57
C LEU A 37 14.46 -4.33 -13.15
N LEU A 38 13.91 -3.13 -13.05
CA LEU A 38 14.49 -1.90 -13.59
C LEU A 38 14.84 -0.94 -12.44
N ASP A 39 16.02 -0.34 -12.52
CA ASP A 39 16.48 0.63 -11.51
C ASP A 39 17.46 1.63 -12.11
N THR A 40 18.05 2.50 -11.28
CA THR A 40 19.09 3.45 -11.69
C THR A 40 20.31 2.76 -12.28
N GLU A 41 21.14 3.50 -13.01
CA GLU A 41 22.42 3.01 -13.54
C GLU A 41 23.35 2.52 -12.42
N GLU A 42 23.32 3.20 -11.25
CA GLU A 42 24.15 2.84 -10.08
C GLU A 42 23.75 1.49 -9.47
N ALA A 43 22.47 1.14 -9.51
CA ALA A 43 21.97 -0.14 -9.04
C ALA A 43 22.03 -1.23 -10.13
N GLY A 44 22.19 -0.85 -11.39
CA GLY A 44 22.24 -1.76 -12.53
C GLY A 44 23.37 -2.79 -12.40
N GLY A 45 23.08 -4.03 -12.78
CA GLY A 45 24.03 -5.16 -12.69
C GLY A 45 24.14 -5.80 -11.30
N THR A 46 23.47 -5.27 -10.26
CA THR A 46 23.39 -5.95 -8.96
C THR A 46 22.39 -7.10 -9.00
N LEU A 47 22.62 -8.11 -8.17
CA LEU A 47 21.73 -9.27 -8.05
C LEU A 47 20.71 -8.99 -6.95
N GLU A 48 19.43 -9.17 -7.27
CA GLU A 48 18.33 -9.12 -6.31
C GLU A 48 17.56 -10.44 -6.31
N ALA A 49 16.97 -10.81 -5.18
CA ALA A 49 16.09 -11.95 -5.08
C ALA A 49 14.66 -11.57 -5.50
N ILE A 50 13.98 -12.46 -6.19
CA ILE A 50 12.53 -12.43 -6.43
C ILE A 50 12.00 -13.81 -6.02
N GLY A 51 11.29 -13.88 -4.92
CA GLY A 51 10.92 -15.17 -4.34
C GLY A 51 12.19 -16.03 -4.11
N ASP A 52 12.20 -17.22 -4.71
CA ASP A 52 13.33 -18.17 -4.61
C ASP A 52 14.37 -18.01 -5.75
N GLU A 53 14.17 -17.07 -6.68
CA GLU A 53 15.04 -16.89 -7.85
C GLU A 53 15.88 -15.60 -7.70
N ALA A 54 17.09 -15.63 -8.27
CA ALA A 54 17.95 -14.46 -8.36
C ALA A 54 17.79 -13.80 -9.73
N ALA A 55 17.51 -12.50 -9.74
CA ALA A 55 17.39 -11.70 -10.95
C ALA A 55 18.37 -10.52 -10.92
N PHE A 56 18.89 -10.15 -12.09
CA PHE A 56 19.74 -8.96 -12.22
C PHE A 56 18.88 -7.71 -12.39
N LEU A 57 19.21 -6.66 -11.64
CA LEU A 57 18.70 -5.32 -11.90
C LEU A 57 19.25 -4.82 -13.25
N GLN A 58 18.35 -4.39 -14.11
CA GLN A 58 18.71 -3.75 -15.38
C GLN A 58 18.59 -2.23 -15.22
N THR A 59 19.42 -1.51 -15.94
CA THR A 59 19.33 -0.04 -15.98
C THR A 59 18.04 0.39 -16.64
N LEU A 60 17.32 1.32 -16.00
CA LEU A 60 16.12 1.93 -16.55
C LEU A 60 16.50 2.91 -17.66
N GLU A 61 16.21 2.52 -18.90
CA GLU A 61 16.37 3.33 -20.09
C GLU A 61 15.16 3.13 -21.03
N PRO A 62 14.90 4.02 -21.99
CA PRO A 62 13.75 3.88 -22.88
C PRO A 62 13.67 2.52 -23.57
N ALA A 63 14.79 1.94 -24.00
CA ALA A 63 14.83 0.63 -24.66
C ALA A 63 14.35 -0.52 -23.73
N ALA A 64 14.57 -0.41 -22.43
CA ALA A 64 14.13 -1.42 -21.48
C ALA A 64 12.59 -1.45 -21.31
N LEU A 65 11.90 -0.38 -21.69
CA LEU A 65 10.43 -0.26 -21.62
C LEU A 65 9.72 -0.82 -22.87
N GLU A 66 10.47 -1.24 -23.90
CA GLU A 66 9.87 -1.79 -25.10
C GLU A 66 9.18 -3.13 -24.85
N ASN A 67 8.02 -3.32 -25.50
CA ASN A 67 7.22 -4.55 -25.44
C ASN A 67 6.78 -4.99 -24.04
N LEU A 68 6.70 -4.10 -23.07
CA LEU A 68 6.09 -4.36 -21.77
C LEU A 68 4.56 -4.37 -21.89
N ASP A 69 3.91 -5.25 -21.12
CA ASP A 69 2.46 -5.21 -20.92
C ASP A 69 2.08 -4.30 -19.77
N VAL A 70 2.85 -4.40 -18.68
CA VAL A 70 2.65 -3.62 -17.46
C VAL A 70 3.99 -3.15 -16.92
N ALA A 71 4.04 -1.89 -16.48
CA ALA A 71 5.14 -1.31 -15.74
C ALA A 71 4.62 -0.83 -14.37
N ILE A 72 5.13 -1.42 -13.29
CA ILE A 72 4.79 -1.06 -11.91
C ILE A 72 5.89 -0.15 -11.38
N PHE A 73 5.54 1.09 -11.08
CA PHE A 73 6.51 2.10 -10.62
C PHE A 73 6.47 2.23 -9.10
N ALA A 74 7.56 1.83 -8.45
CA ALA A 74 7.79 1.95 -7.02
C ALA A 74 8.64 3.19 -6.62
N ASP A 75 9.08 3.98 -7.60
CA ASP A 75 9.83 5.22 -7.39
C ASP A 75 9.17 6.39 -8.14
N ALA A 76 8.87 7.48 -7.39
CA ALA A 76 8.14 8.63 -7.92
C ALA A 76 8.97 9.45 -8.93
N LYS A 77 10.31 9.50 -8.78
CA LYS A 77 11.18 10.22 -9.71
C LYS A 77 11.23 9.48 -11.04
N MET A 78 11.43 8.15 -11.00
CA MET A 78 11.43 7.31 -12.19
C MET A 78 10.08 7.34 -12.92
N LEU A 79 8.97 7.35 -12.16
CA LEU A 79 7.63 7.46 -12.73
C LEU A 79 7.45 8.78 -13.49
N ARG A 80 7.85 9.91 -12.90
CA ARG A 80 7.77 11.22 -13.58
C ARG A 80 8.61 11.28 -14.84
N GLU A 81 9.79 10.63 -14.84
CA GLU A 81 10.72 10.65 -15.96
C GLU A 81 10.32 9.68 -17.08
N PHE A 82 9.91 8.46 -16.74
CA PHE A 82 9.72 7.36 -17.70
C PHE A 82 8.27 6.90 -17.88
N GLY A 83 7.34 7.33 -17.01
CA GLY A 83 5.96 6.84 -17.07
C GLY A 83 5.24 7.13 -18.37
N GLN A 84 5.43 8.33 -18.96
CA GLN A 84 4.85 8.66 -20.26
C GLN A 84 5.50 7.85 -21.39
N THR A 85 6.80 7.60 -21.32
CA THR A 85 7.52 6.76 -22.27
C THR A 85 7.00 5.33 -22.25
N ALA A 86 6.80 4.75 -21.06
CA ALA A 86 6.23 3.41 -20.91
C ALA A 86 4.83 3.32 -21.56
N ARG A 87 3.96 4.32 -21.30
CA ARG A 87 2.62 4.39 -21.91
C ARG A 87 2.67 4.54 -23.43
N ALA A 88 3.54 5.42 -23.95
CA ALA A 88 3.71 5.62 -25.38
C ALA A 88 4.21 4.36 -26.10
N MET A 89 4.94 3.49 -25.42
CA MET A 89 5.38 2.18 -25.90
C MET A 89 4.34 1.06 -25.72
N GLY A 90 3.15 1.39 -25.19
CA GLY A 90 2.02 0.46 -25.06
C GLY A 90 1.92 -0.26 -23.73
N ALA A 91 2.82 -0.02 -22.76
CA ALA A 91 2.71 -0.56 -21.43
C ALA A 91 1.55 0.08 -20.65
N SER A 92 0.83 -0.72 -19.87
CA SER A 92 -0.05 -0.18 -18.84
C SER A 92 0.77 0.18 -17.61
N VAL A 93 0.48 1.35 -16.99
CA VAL A 93 1.23 1.86 -15.85
C VAL A 93 0.46 1.63 -14.55
N VAL A 94 1.13 1.03 -13.56
CA VAL A 94 0.65 0.92 -12.17
C VAL A 94 1.51 1.85 -11.31
N ASP A 95 0.91 2.93 -10.82
CA ASP A 95 1.55 3.88 -9.92
C ASP A 95 1.29 3.50 -8.46
N VAL A 96 2.32 3.07 -7.74
CA VAL A 96 2.24 2.81 -6.30
C VAL A 96 2.75 3.98 -5.46
N THR A 97 3.34 4.99 -6.10
CA THR A 97 4.05 6.07 -5.41
C THR A 97 3.12 7.13 -4.81
N GLY A 98 1.89 7.20 -5.33
CA GLY A 98 0.94 8.24 -4.98
C GLY A 98 1.33 9.63 -5.49
N SER A 99 2.19 9.68 -6.50
CA SER A 99 2.59 10.92 -7.15
C SER A 99 1.44 11.56 -7.94
N ASP A 100 1.67 12.76 -8.42
CA ASP A 100 0.78 13.55 -9.28
C ASP A 100 0.98 13.26 -10.79
N PHE A 101 1.65 12.15 -11.13
CA PHE A 101 2.00 11.79 -12.50
C PHE A 101 0.79 11.75 -13.44
N ASP A 102 -0.31 11.14 -13.02
CA ASP A 102 -1.56 11.08 -13.78
C ASP A 102 -2.77 11.18 -12.84
N GLU A 103 -3.21 12.40 -12.57
CA GLU A 103 -4.36 12.65 -11.69
C GLU A 103 -5.68 12.09 -12.24
N ARG A 104 -5.76 11.80 -13.54
CA ARG A 104 -6.95 11.22 -14.17
C ARG A 104 -6.99 9.70 -14.07
N ALA A 105 -5.84 9.06 -13.79
CA ALA A 105 -5.80 7.62 -13.58
C ALA A 105 -6.66 7.23 -12.36
N PRO A 106 -7.52 6.22 -12.47
CA PRO A 106 -8.36 5.81 -11.36
C PRO A 106 -7.53 5.29 -10.19
N VAL A 107 -7.91 5.68 -8.97
CA VAL A 107 -7.40 5.09 -7.73
C VAL A 107 -8.04 3.72 -7.55
N ARG A 108 -7.24 2.69 -7.30
CA ARG A 108 -7.68 1.29 -7.26
C ARG A 108 -7.14 0.56 -6.04
N SER A 109 -8.01 -0.27 -5.49
CA SER A 109 -7.67 -1.37 -4.60
C SER A 109 -8.61 -2.54 -4.88
N PRO A 110 -8.22 -3.48 -5.76
CA PRO A 110 -9.06 -4.64 -6.08
C PRO A 110 -9.39 -5.51 -4.86
N LEU A 111 -8.61 -5.39 -3.79
CA LEU A 111 -8.82 -6.11 -2.52
C LEU A 111 -10.12 -5.69 -1.82
N VAL A 112 -10.60 -4.46 -2.04
CA VAL A 112 -11.82 -3.92 -1.41
C VAL A 112 -13.11 -4.51 -2.03
N GLY A 113 -13.00 -5.16 -3.19
CA GLY A 113 -14.18 -5.65 -3.95
C GLY A 113 -14.90 -4.51 -4.68
N SER A 114 -16.02 -4.76 -5.28
CA SER A 114 -16.96 -3.82 -5.96
C SER A 114 -16.45 -2.49 -6.54
N SER A 115 -15.20 -2.42 -6.97
CA SER A 115 -14.75 -1.25 -7.72
C SER A 115 -15.42 -1.23 -9.10
N THR A 116 -15.80 -0.04 -9.57
CA THR A 116 -16.28 0.15 -10.95
C THR A 116 -15.29 -0.54 -11.90
N PRO A 117 -15.77 -1.34 -12.88
CA PRO A 117 -14.89 -1.96 -13.86
C PRO A 117 -13.98 -0.90 -14.50
N LEU A 118 -12.75 -1.27 -14.78
CA LEU A 118 -11.85 -0.41 -15.55
C LEU A 118 -12.41 -0.23 -16.95
N ASP A 119 -12.25 0.99 -17.49
CA ASP A 119 -12.49 1.24 -18.90
C ASP A 119 -11.54 0.36 -19.75
N LEU A 120 -12.03 -0.15 -20.88
CA LEU A 120 -11.22 -0.94 -21.81
C LEU A 120 -10.01 -0.18 -22.35
N GLU A 121 -10.08 1.16 -22.35
CA GLU A 121 -8.98 2.04 -22.76
C GLU A 121 -8.04 2.42 -21.60
N ALA A 122 -8.33 1.95 -20.37
CA ALA A 122 -7.49 2.26 -19.22
C ALA A 122 -6.06 1.71 -19.41
N ASN A 123 -5.08 2.60 -19.41
CA ASN A 123 -3.67 2.27 -19.53
C ASN A 123 -2.83 2.77 -18.35
N SER A 124 -3.48 3.25 -17.31
CA SER A 124 -2.84 3.72 -16.07
C SER A 124 -3.80 3.56 -14.90
N VAL A 125 -3.28 3.14 -13.75
CA VAL A 125 -4.00 3.09 -12.48
C VAL A 125 -3.08 3.58 -11.36
N ARG A 126 -3.66 4.22 -10.34
CA ARG A 126 -2.99 4.57 -9.09
C ARG A 126 -3.40 3.59 -8.00
N VAL A 127 -2.44 3.00 -7.35
CA VAL A 127 -2.68 2.11 -6.21
C VAL A 127 -3.09 2.95 -5.00
N ALA A 128 -4.22 2.59 -4.38
CA ALA A 128 -4.69 3.27 -3.18
C ALA A 128 -3.69 3.11 -2.03
N HIS A 129 -3.62 4.12 -1.18
CA HIS A 129 -2.83 4.08 0.05
C HIS A 129 -3.23 2.86 0.90
N PRO A 130 -2.28 2.09 1.49
CA PRO A 130 -2.61 0.87 2.25
C PRO A 130 -3.59 1.12 3.40
N VAL A 131 -3.49 2.25 4.10
CA VAL A 131 -4.47 2.61 5.15
C VAL A 131 -5.86 2.86 4.57
N ALA A 132 -5.97 3.49 3.40
CA ALA A 132 -7.24 3.67 2.72
C ALA A 132 -7.86 2.32 2.33
N THR A 133 -7.04 1.36 1.88
CA THR A 133 -7.46 -0.03 1.61
C THR A 133 -7.95 -0.72 2.89
N MET A 134 -7.20 -0.63 4.01
CA MET A 134 -7.59 -1.20 5.30
C MET A 134 -8.93 -0.64 5.78
N LEU A 135 -9.08 0.68 5.77
CA LEU A 135 -10.31 1.36 6.19
C LEU A 135 -11.49 1.03 5.27
N ALA A 136 -11.29 1.05 3.95
CA ALA A 136 -12.35 0.74 2.99
C ALA A 136 -12.85 -0.71 3.12
N LEU A 137 -11.95 -1.68 3.31
CA LEU A 137 -12.31 -3.08 3.59
C LEU A 137 -13.20 -3.18 4.83
N VAL A 138 -12.74 -2.63 5.95
CA VAL A 138 -13.44 -2.77 7.23
C VAL A 138 -14.74 -1.98 7.26
N LEU A 139 -14.76 -0.73 6.76
CA LEU A 139 -15.98 0.08 6.69
C LEU A 139 -17.03 -0.54 5.74
N GLY A 140 -16.59 -1.07 4.58
CA GLY A 140 -17.47 -1.74 3.63
C GLY A 140 -18.15 -2.96 4.24
N LEU A 141 -17.37 -3.82 4.90
CA LEU A 141 -17.89 -5.00 5.59
C LEU A 141 -18.75 -4.63 6.81
N ALA A 142 -18.36 -3.60 7.59
CA ALA A 142 -19.16 -3.11 8.70
C ALA A 142 -20.53 -2.60 8.24
N GLY A 143 -20.60 -1.96 7.08
CA GLY A 143 -21.86 -1.52 6.46
C GLY A 143 -22.84 -2.67 6.19
N ASN A 144 -22.36 -3.91 6.01
CA ASN A 144 -23.21 -5.09 5.87
C ASN A 144 -23.81 -5.57 7.20
N ALA A 145 -23.17 -5.24 8.34
CA ALA A 145 -23.69 -5.60 9.68
C ALA A 145 -24.80 -4.64 10.12
N GLY A 146 -24.78 -3.38 9.67
CA GLY A 146 -25.77 -2.39 10.03
C GLY A 146 -25.43 -1.01 9.47
N LYS A 147 -26.34 -0.05 9.64
CA LYS A 147 -26.12 1.31 9.16
C LYS A 147 -25.13 2.05 10.05
N LEU A 148 -23.96 2.35 9.50
CA LEU A 148 -22.94 3.18 10.14
C LEU A 148 -23.42 4.62 10.28
N ARG A 149 -23.28 5.19 11.48
CA ARG A 149 -23.60 6.57 11.82
C ARG A 149 -22.37 7.47 11.74
N SER A 150 -21.28 7.00 12.37
CA SER A 150 -20.01 7.75 12.41
C SER A 150 -18.83 6.82 12.57
N SER A 151 -17.66 7.32 12.20
CA SER A 151 -16.38 6.64 12.42
C SER A 151 -15.27 7.63 12.74
N ALA A 152 -14.25 7.18 13.48
CA ALA A 152 -13.02 7.93 13.75
C ALA A 152 -11.84 6.97 13.75
N ALA A 153 -10.70 7.40 13.19
CA ALA A 153 -9.51 6.59 13.10
C ALA A 153 -8.26 7.34 13.57
N THR A 154 -7.44 6.68 14.38
CA THR A 154 -6.06 7.09 14.65
C THR A 154 -5.14 6.08 14.02
N VAL A 155 -4.24 6.56 13.17
CA VAL A 155 -3.29 5.76 12.39
C VAL A 155 -1.89 5.98 12.92
N LEU A 156 -1.19 4.90 13.25
CA LEU A 156 0.22 4.88 13.64
C LEU A 156 1.04 4.50 12.41
N GLN A 157 1.75 5.48 11.83
CA GLN A 157 2.56 5.31 10.62
C GLN A 157 3.94 4.78 10.97
N PRO A 158 4.43 3.69 10.32
CA PRO A 158 5.79 3.21 10.48
C PRO A 158 6.79 4.06 9.67
N ALA A 159 8.08 4.00 10.04
CA ALA A 159 9.13 4.67 9.31
C ALA A 159 9.30 4.15 7.87
N SER A 160 9.06 2.86 7.63
CA SER A 160 9.16 2.24 6.29
C SER A 160 8.21 2.83 5.25
N GLU A 161 7.15 3.51 5.66
CA GLU A 161 6.26 4.23 4.72
C GLU A 161 7.00 5.34 3.99
N ASN A 162 8.00 5.93 4.64
CA ASN A 162 8.87 6.96 4.08
C ASN A 162 10.16 6.39 3.44
N GLY A 163 10.23 5.07 3.25
CA GLY A 163 11.32 4.39 2.56
C GLY A 163 12.56 4.09 3.43
N ARG A 164 13.65 3.68 2.76
CA ARG A 164 14.85 3.18 3.42
C ARG A 164 15.55 4.23 4.28
N ALA A 165 15.69 5.45 3.77
CA ALA A 165 16.38 6.52 4.49
C ALA A 165 15.70 6.83 5.84
N ALA A 166 14.38 6.82 5.89
CA ALA A 166 13.61 7.03 7.12
C ALA A 166 13.78 5.88 8.13
N LEU A 167 13.90 4.63 7.64
CA LEU A 167 14.25 3.48 8.50
C LEU A 167 15.64 3.64 9.11
N ASP A 168 16.62 3.96 8.28
CA ASP A 168 18.01 4.12 8.69
C ASP A 168 18.15 5.30 9.70
N GLU A 169 17.40 6.39 9.47
CA GLU A 169 17.35 7.51 10.41
C GLU A 169 16.73 7.09 11.75
N LEU A 170 15.59 6.40 11.76
CA LEU A 170 14.97 5.92 13.01
C LEU A 170 15.91 4.99 13.78
N GLN A 171 16.62 4.10 13.09
CA GLN A 171 17.63 3.23 13.70
C GLN A 171 18.75 4.05 14.31
N GLN A 172 19.31 4.99 13.55
CA GLN A 172 20.41 5.84 14.03
C GLN A 172 19.98 6.75 15.18
N GLN A 173 18.77 7.30 15.13
CA GLN A 173 18.19 8.06 16.25
C GLN A 173 18.12 7.21 17.52
N SER A 174 17.68 5.95 17.41
CA SER A 174 17.57 5.03 18.54
C SER A 174 18.94 4.74 19.16
N ILE A 175 19.95 4.46 18.34
CA ILE A 175 21.33 4.20 18.79
C ILE A 175 21.92 5.45 19.46
N ASN A 176 21.77 6.61 18.82
CA ASN A 176 22.37 7.86 19.30
C ASN A 176 21.76 8.30 20.64
N LEU A 177 20.43 8.18 20.81
CA LEU A 177 19.76 8.52 22.07
C LEU A 177 20.27 7.63 23.22
N LEU A 178 20.41 6.32 23.00
CA LEU A 178 20.92 5.39 24.00
C LEU A 178 22.42 5.60 24.29
N SER A 179 23.16 6.22 23.36
CA SER A 179 24.58 6.53 23.49
C SER A 179 24.84 7.99 23.85
N PHE A 180 23.82 8.79 24.17
CA PHE A 180 23.93 10.22 24.51
C PHE A 180 24.64 11.04 23.41
N GLN A 181 24.35 10.74 22.14
CA GLN A 181 24.89 11.42 20.97
C GLN A 181 23.81 12.31 20.31
N ALA A 182 24.26 13.19 19.39
CA ALA A 182 23.34 14.01 18.60
C ALA A 182 22.43 13.15 17.73
N VAL A 183 21.16 13.55 17.65
CA VAL A 183 20.12 12.82 16.92
C VAL A 183 20.03 13.37 15.49
N PRO A 184 20.16 12.53 14.44
CA PRO A 184 19.93 12.96 13.06
C PRO A 184 18.45 13.23 12.82
N THR A 185 18.11 14.18 11.95
CA THR A 185 16.71 14.59 11.65
C THR A 185 16.53 14.97 10.18
N GLU A 186 17.30 14.39 9.26
CA GLU A 186 17.29 14.77 7.84
C GLU A 186 16.02 14.35 7.10
N GLU A 187 15.38 13.25 7.54
CA GLU A 187 14.15 12.72 6.91
C GLU A 187 12.90 13.26 7.59
N PHE A 188 12.87 13.27 8.92
CA PHE A 188 11.68 13.62 9.70
C PHE A 188 11.66 15.08 10.18
N ASP A 189 12.79 15.77 10.17
CA ASP A 189 12.98 17.07 10.84
C ASP A 189 12.45 17.05 12.29
N ALA A 190 12.59 15.89 12.95
CA ALA A 190 12.12 15.64 14.30
C ALA A 190 12.77 14.39 14.90
N GLN A 191 12.79 14.30 16.23
CA GLN A 191 13.09 13.05 16.92
C GLN A 191 11.86 12.14 16.89
N VAL A 192 11.93 11.07 16.10
CA VAL A 192 10.89 10.01 16.02
C VAL A 192 11.17 8.89 17.02
N ALA A 193 12.43 8.52 17.23
CA ALA A 193 12.80 7.47 18.17
C ALA A 193 12.26 7.75 19.58
N PHE A 194 11.51 6.78 20.14
CA PHE A 194 10.83 6.85 21.43
C PHE A 194 9.76 7.95 21.55
N ASN A 195 9.19 8.39 20.42
CA ASN A 195 8.24 9.50 20.39
C ASN A 195 7.01 9.17 19.49
N LEU A 196 5.89 9.84 19.74
CA LEU A 196 4.68 9.80 18.91
C LEU A 196 4.36 11.22 18.47
N LEU A 197 4.40 11.47 17.16
CA LEU A 197 4.31 12.82 16.61
C LEU A 197 3.09 12.96 15.70
N PRO A 198 2.13 13.84 16.04
CA PRO A 198 1.01 14.17 15.16
C PRO A 198 1.42 15.13 14.02
N THR A 199 2.60 15.71 14.12
CA THR A 199 3.21 16.58 13.09
C THR A 199 4.71 16.35 13.08
N LEU A 200 5.33 16.48 11.92
CA LEU A 200 6.78 16.52 11.74
C LEU A 200 7.26 17.97 11.61
N GLY A 201 8.58 18.20 11.58
CA GLY A 201 9.12 19.53 11.34
C GLY A 201 8.84 20.04 9.93
N ASP A 202 9.02 21.34 9.74
CA ASP A 202 8.70 22.03 8.46
C ASP A 202 9.60 21.58 7.30
N ALA A 203 10.81 21.07 7.60
CA ALA A 203 11.76 20.55 6.62
C ALA A 203 11.67 19.04 6.41
N ALA A 204 10.69 18.35 7.01
CA ALA A 204 10.48 16.94 6.80
C ALA A 204 10.24 16.62 5.31
N ARG A 205 10.90 15.58 4.80
CA ARG A 205 10.78 15.20 3.38
C ARG A 205 9.38 14.75 2.99
N ASN A 206 8.71 14.07 3.91
CA ASN A 206 7.34 13.57 3.73
C ASN A 206 6.45 14.08 4.87
N PRO A 207 5.86 15.28 4.75
CA PRO A 207 4.95 15.83 5.75
C PRO A 207 3.73 14.94 5.97
N LEU A 208 3.36 14.66 7.23
CA LEU A 208 2.22 13.79 7.56
C LEU A 208 0.90 14.27 6.97
N GLY A 209 0.70 15.58 6.84
CA GLY A 209 -0.52 16.15 6.25
C GLY A 209 -0.75 15.70 4.81
N LEU A 210 0.32 15.56 3.99
CA LEU A 210 0.18 15.06 2.61
C LEU A 210 -0.24 13.59 2.58
N SER A 211 0.29 12.76 3.48
CA SER A 211 -0.12 11.36 3.62
C SER A 211 -1.56 11.25 4.11
N GLU A 212 -1.96 12.06 5.08
CA GLU A 212 -3.33 12.10 5.61
C GLU A 212 -4.33 12.50 4.52
N ASP A 213 -4.03 13.55 3.74
CA ASP A 213 -4.86 13.98 2.61
C ASP A 213 -4.97 12.89 1.54
N ARG A 214 -3.89 12.16 1.25
CA ARG A 214 -3.92 11.02 0.33
C ARG A 214 -4.81 9.90 0.86
N ILE A 215 -4.66 9.52 2.12
CA ILE A 215 -5.49 8.47 2.74
C ILE A 215 -6.98 8.83 2.61
N LEU A 216 -7.36 10.06 2.94
CA LEU A 216 -8.75 10.50 2.89
C LEU A 216 -9.31 10.55 1.45
N ARG A 217 -8.53 11.05 0.48
CA ARG A 217 -8.94 11.07 -0.93
C ARG A 217 -9.11 9.66 -1.50
N ASP A 218 -8.17 8.78 -1.23
CA ASP A 218 -8.21 7.40 -1.70
C ASP A 218 -9.37 6.64 -1.05
N LEU A 219 -9.57 6.82 0.27
CA LEU A 219 -10.70 6.23 0.99
C LEU A 219 -12.06 6.74 0.45
N HIS A 220 -12.16 8.03 0.17
CA HIS A 220 -13.38 8.59 -0.45
C HIS A 220 -13.66 7.96 -1.82
N THR A 221 -12.62 7.69 -2.61
CA THR A 221 -12.76 7.02 -3.90
C THR A 221 -13.21 5.57 -3.75
N LEU A 222 -12.68 4.85 -2.76
CA LEU A 222 -12.99 3.43 -2.53
C LEU A 222 -14.32 3.19 -1.81
N ALA A 223 -14.71 4.08 -0.89
CA ALA A 223 -15.83 3.90 0.03
C ALA A 223 -16.60 5.21 0.31
N GLY A 224 -16.70 6.11 -0.67
CA GLY A 224 -17.34 7.43 -0.49
C GLY A 224 -18.85 7.41 -0.22
N ASN A 225 -19.51 6.27 -0.38
CA ASN A 225 -20.89 6.06 0.01
C ASN A 225 -21.11 5.77 1.51
N LEU A 226 -20.00 5.59 2.26
CA LEU A 226 -20.02 5.34 3.71
C LEU A 226 -19.59 6.59 4.47
N PRO A 227 -19.96 6.73 5.77
CA PRO A 227 -19.46 7.81 6.62
C PRO A 227 -17.94 7.80 6.68
N GLN A 228 -17.30 8.87 6.19
CA GLN A 228 -15.86 9.01 6.21
C GLN A 228 -15.39 9.24 7.66
N PRO A 229 -14.30 8.59 8.12
CA PRO A 229 -13.79 8.78 9.46
C PRO A 229 -13.18 10.17 9.65
N VAL A 230 -13.33 10.74 10.85
CA VAL A 230 -12.36 11.73 11.32
C VAL A 230 -11.05 10.99 11.54
N LEU A 231 -9.99 11.40 10.83
CA LEU A 231 -8.71 10.70 10.81
C LEU A 231 -7.63 11.56 11.48
N GLN A 232 -6.77 10.91 12.25
CA GLN A 232 -5.53 11.48 12.77
C GLN A 232 -4.37 10.54 12.43
N LEU A 233 -3.38 11.07 11.71
CA LEU A 233 -2.16 10.35 11.39
C LEU A 233 -1.06 10.72 12.39
N ILE A 234 -0.35 9.72 12.91
CA ILE A 234 0.72 9.87 13.90
C ILE A 234 1.95 9.13 13.40
N GLN A 235 3.10 9.80 13.30
CA GLN A 235 4.37 9.11 13.10
C GLN A 235 4.75 8.37 14.38
N ALA A 236 4.85 7.06 14.29
CA ALA A 236 5.23 6.19 15.40
C ALA A 236 6.70 5.74 15.30
N PRO A 237 7.36 5.44 16.42
CA PRO A 237 8.73 4.94 16.45
C PRO A 237 8.80 3.44 16.15
N VAL A 238 8.18 3.05 15.03
CA VAL A 238 8.01 1.67 14.56
C VAL A 238 8.63 1.55 13.18
N PHE A 239 9.38 0.49 12.92
CA PHE A 239 10.05 0.28 11.64
C PHE A 239 9.06 -0.07 10.54
N HIS A 240 8.21 -1.08 10.74
CA HIS A 240 7.28 -1.62 9.74
C HIS A 240 5.89 -1.85 10.32
N GLY A 241 4.91 -1.82 9.46
CA GLY A 241 3.52 -2.15 9.74
C GLY A 241 2.71 -0.99 10.35
N PHE A 242 1.59 -0.69 9.72
CA PHE A 242 0.60 0.24 10.27
C PHE A 242 -0.12 -0.35 11.48
N GLY A 243 -0.40 0.51 12.46
CA GLY A 243 -1.38 0.27 13.51
C GLY A 243 -2.54 1.25 13.35
N VAL A 244 -3.78 0.77 13.38
CA VAL A 244 -4.96 1.62 13.24
C VAL A 244 -5.95 1.32 14.36
N SER A 245 -6.27 2.35 15.15
CA SER A 245 -7.39 2.33 16.08
C SER A 245 -8.60 2.94 15.38
N LEU A 246 -9.60 2.11 15.07
CA LEU A 246 -10.83 2.53 14.40
C LEU A 246 -12.01 2.44 15.38
N PHE A 247 -12.73 3.53 15.54
CA PHE A 247 -13.99 3.59 16.26
C PHE A 247 -15.16 3.60 15.28
N LEU A 248 -16.17 2.77 15.54
CA LEU A 248 -17.40 2.69 14.77
C LEU A 248 -18.63 2.93 15.65
N GLU A 249 -19.59 3.69 15.15
CA GLU A 249 -20.90 3.88 15.74
C GLU A 249 -22.00 3.52 14.74
N PHE A 250 -22.96 2.74 15.17
CA PHE A 250 -24.12 2.32 14.38
C PHE A 250 -25.39 3.02 14.82
N ASP A 251 -26.33 3.23 13.90
CA ASP A 251 -27.65 3.86 14.20
C ASP A 251 -28.47 3.02 15.21
N GLN A 252 -28.28 1.70 15.22
CA GLN A 252 -28.99 0.75 16.08
C GLN A 252 -28.02 -0.28 16.66
N PRO A 253 -28.34 -0.86 17.85
CA PRO A 253 -27.55 -1.95 18.39
C PRO A 253 -27.47 -3.14 17.42
N LEU A 254 -26.27 -3.68 17.24
CA LEU A 254 -26.07 -4.92 16.48
C LEU A 254 -26.37 -6.15 17.36
N ALA A 255 -26.80 -7.23 16.72
CA ALA A 255 -26.86 -8.52 17.39
C ALA A 255 -25.43 -8.95 17.86
N PRO A 256 -25.32 -9.65 19.00
CA PRO A 256 -24.02 -10.15 19.44
C PRO A 256 -23.31 -10.96 18.35
N GLY A 257 -22.05 -10.64 18.07
CA GLY A 257 -21.24 -11.28 17.02
C GLY A 257 -21.56 -10.87 15.57
N ALA A 258 -22.54 -10.03 15.32
CA ALA A 258 -22.93 -9.64 13.93
C ALA A 258 -21.80 -8.91 13.20
N LEU A 259 -21.11 -7.98 13.87
CA LEU A 259 -19.98 -7.28 13.26
C LEU A 259 -18.84 -8.25 12.95
N GLN A 260 -18.56 -9.19 13.85
CA GLN A 260 -17.52 -10.19 13.67
C GLN A 260 -17.84 -11.12 12.48
N ALA A 261 -19.10 -11.55 12.38
CA ALA A 261 -19.56 -12.37 11.24
C ALA A 261 -19.50 -11.60 9.90
N ALA A 262 -19.74 -10.29 9.90
CA ALA A 262 -19.65 -9.46 8.71
C ALA A 262 -18.21 -9.27 8.21
N MET A 263 -17.18 -9.37 9.09
CA MET A 263 -15.76 -9.20 8.72
C MET A 263 -15.16 -10.43 8.00
N THR A 264 -15.97 -11.25 7.35
CA THR A 264 -15.49 -12.40 6.59
C THR A 264 -14.92 -11.95 5.25
N SER A 265 -13.59 -12.06 5.09
CA SER A 265 -12.87 -11.73 3.87
C SER A 265 -11.55 -12.51 3.82
N GLU A 266 -11.07 -12.84 2.62
CA GLU A 266 -9.73 -13.42 2.44
C GLU A 266 -8.60 -12.45 2.81
N TYR A 267 -8.92 -11.16 2.97
CA TYR A 267 -7.94 -10.09 3.30
C TYR A 267 -8.01 -9.64 4.77
N ILE A 268 -8.87 -10.26 5.59
CA ILE A 268 -9.00 -9.95 7.01
C ILE A 268 -8.87 -11.23 7.82
N ASP A 269 -8.00 -11.19 8.81
CA ASP A 269 -7.89 -12.23 9.85
C ASP A 269 -8.34 -11.64 11.20
N ILE A 270 -9.45 -12.13 11.72
CA ILE A 270 -9.90 -11.76 13.06
C ILE A 270 -9.09 -12.57 14.06
N THR A 271 -8.27 -11.87 14.85
CA THR A 271 -7.43 -12.53 15.86
C THR A 271 -8.23 -12.90 17.12
N GLY A 272 -7.92 -14.06 17.67
CA GLY A 272 -8.55 -14.57 18.89
C GLY A 272 -7.87 -14.05 20.17
N GLU A 273 -7.09 -14.91 20.82
CA GLU A 273 -6.42 -14.61 22.09
C GLU A 273 -5.22 -13.68 21.92
N GLU A 274 -4.44 -13.82 20.84
CA GLU A 274 -3.34 -12.92 20.52
C GLU A 274 -3.84 -11.65 19.87
N PRO A 275 -3.56 -10.46 20.45
CA PRO A 275 -3.93 -9.20 19.80
C PRO A 275 -3.08 -8.94 18.57
N PRO A 276 -3.64 -8.30 17.52
CA PRO A 276 -2.88 -7.90 16.35
C PRO A 276 -1.73 -6.97 16.75
N SER A 277 -0.57 -7.16 16.15
CA SER A 277 0.57 -6.25 16.29
C SER A 277 1.25 -6.05 14.95
N ASN A 278 2.02 -4.96 14.83
CA ASN A 278 2.84 -4.70 13.65
C ASN A 278 3.88 -5.81 13.41
N ILE A 279 4.37 -6.46 14.46
CA ILE A 279 5.29 -7.61 14.35
C ILE A 279 4.55 -8.83 13.78
N ASN A 280 3.35 -9.13 14.29
CA ASN A 280 2.57 -10.29 13.85
C ASN A 280 2.04 -10.12 12.41
N SER A 281 1.86 -8.88 11.95
CA SER A 281 1.44 -8.59 10.57
C SER A 281 2.57 -8.60 9.55
N ALA A 282 3.84 -8.62 10.00
CA ALA A 282 4.99 -8.59 9.09
C ALA A 282 4.97 -9.77 8.11
N GLY A 283 5.18 -9.46 6.81
CA GLY A 283 5.14 -10.41 5.71
C GLY A 283 3.74 -10.95 5.37
N GLN A 284 2.67 -10.46 6.04
CA GLN A 284 1.31 -10.89 5.75
C GLN A 284 0.57 -9.87 4.88
N GLY A 285 0.07 -10.31 3.73
CA GLY A 285 -0.77 -9.47 2.84
C GLY A 285 -2.22 -9.35 3.30
N ARG A 286 -2.47 -9.32 4.62
CA ARG A 286 -3.79 -9.29 5.25
C ARG A 286 -3.84 -8.26 6.36
N VAL A 287 -5.05 -7.84 6.70
CA VAL A 287 -5.34 -6.99 7.85
C VAL A 287 -5.65 -7.89 9.06
N LEU A 288 -4.83 -7.82 10.09
CA LEU A 288 -5.14 -8.46 11.37
C LEU A 288 -6.08 -7.56 12.16
N LEU A 289 -7.17 -8.11 12.69
CA LEU A 289 -8.26 -7.35 13.28
C LEU A 289 -8.67 -7.90 14.64
N GLN A 290 -8.78 -7.02 15.64
CA GLN A 290 -9.45 -7.29 16.91
C GLN A 290 -10.66 -6.38 17.05
N ILE A 291 -11.80 -6.93 17.52
CA ILE A 291 -13.06 -6.20 17.68
C ILE A 291 -13.46 -6.21 19.16
N LYS A 292 -13.74 -5.03 19.73
CA LYS A 292 -14.24 -4.86 21.09
C LYS A 292 -15.57 -4.10 21.06
N PRO A 293 -16.72 -4.77 21.35
CA PRO A 293 -18.00 -4.10 21.47
C PRO A 293 -18.09 -3.29 22.76
N ALA A 294 -18.78 -2.15 22.71
CA ALA A 294 -19.29 -1.51 23.92
C ALA A 294 -20.51 -2.27 24.46
N PRO A 295 -20.88 -2.08 25.74
CA PRO A 295 -22.00 -2.83 26.37
C PRO A 295 -23.36 -2.67 25.66
N ASP A 296 -23.56 -1.57 24.96
CA ASP A 296 -24.78 -1.24 24.21
C ASP A 296 -24.83 -1.83 22.79
N ASN A 297 -23.74 -2.46 22.33
CA ASN A 297 -23.57 -2.96 20.96
C ASN A 297 -23.89 -1.96 19.84
N THR A 298 -23.89 -0.65 20.14
CA THR A 298 -23.99 0.41 19.12
C THR A 298 -22.61 0.92 18.72
N ARG A 299 -21.62 0.78 19.60
CA ARG A 299 -20.26 1.29 19.44
C ARG A 299 -19.24 0.17 19.53
N PHE A 300 -18.21 0.27 18.71
CA PHE A 300 -17.15 -0.73 18.59
C PHE A 300 -15.80 -0.05 18.49
N ALA A 301 -14.83 -0.55 19.24
CA ALA A 301 -13.43 -0.23 19.05
C ALA A 301 -12.76 -1.39 18.31
N LEU A 302 -12.11 -1.07 17.20
CA LEU A 302 -11.37 -2.01 16.38
C LEU A 302 -9.88 -1.66 16.44
N TRP A 303 -9.05 -2.66 16.65
CA TRP A 303 -7.62 -2.52 16.47
C TRP A 303 -7.19 -3.33 15.25
N MET A 304 -6.50 -2.67 14.32
CA MET A 304 -6.06 -3.27 13.06
C MET A 304 -4.56 -3.07 12.88
N THR A 305 -3.90 -4.07 12.33
CA THR A 305 -2.51 -3.96 11.88
C THR A 305 -2.35 -4.61 10.51
N ALA A 306 -1.44 -4.07 9.70
CA ALA A 306 -1.07 -4.67 8.43
C ALA A 306 0.39 -4.29 8.10
N ASP A 307 1.08 -5.19 7.40
CA ASP A 307 2.36 -4.87 6.78
C ASP A 307 2.11 -3.88 5.63
N ASN A 308 2.69 -2.68 5.75
CA ASN A 308 2.47 -1.60 4.78
C ASN A 308 3.04 -1.94 3.38
N LEU A 309 4.21 -2.58 3.33
CA LEU A 309 4.86 -2.92 2.07
C LEU A 309 4.14 -4.09 1.39
N LYS A 310 3.88 -5.19 2.12
CA LYS A 310 3.21 -6.38 1.59
C LYS A 310 1.78 -6.08 1.13
N LEU A 311 1.01 -5.31 1.89
CA LEU A 311 -0.35 -4.93 1.50
C LEU A 311 -0.36 -4.04 0.25
N THR A 312 0.60 -3.10 0.13
CA THR A 312 0.75 -2.25 -1.05
C THR A 312 1.17 -3.09 -2.27
N ALA A 313 2.15 -3.97 -2.12
CA ALA A 313 2.60 -4.86 -3.19
C ALA A 313 1.47 -5.76 -3.69
N ARG A 314 0.71 -6.37 -2.78
CA ARG A 314 -0.45 -7.19 -3.11
C ARG A 314 -1.52 -6.40 -3.86
N THR A 315 -1.79 -5.16 -3.44
CA THR A 315 -2.73 -4.28 -4.13
C THR A 315 -2.22 -3.92 -5.54
N ALA A 316 -0.92 -3.63 -5.68
CA ALA A 316 -0.30 -3.32 -6.96
C ALA A 316 -0.37 -4.48 -7.96
N VAL A 317 -0.06 -5.69 -7.50
CA VAL A 317 -0.15 -6.91 -8.32
C VAL A 317 -1.59 -7.23 -8.69
N ALA A 318 -2.55 -7.01 -7.80
CA ALA A 318 -3.97 -7.12 -8.12
C ALA A 318 -4.42 -6.10 -9.18
N CYS A 319 -3.92 -4.86 -9.13
CA CYS A 319 -4.14 -3.86 -10.18
C CYS A 319 -3.50 -4.28 -11.52
N ALA A 320 -2.29 -4.83 -11.49
CA ALA A 320 -1.65 -5.36 -12.69
C ALA A 320 -2.46 -6.50 -13.32
N LEU A 321 -3.03 -7.40 -12.50
CA LEU A 321 -3.93 -8.44 -12.94
C LEU A 321 -5.22 -7.90 -13.58
N GLU A 322 -5.81 -6.83 -13.06
CA GLU A 322 -6.96 -6.18 -13.70
C GLU A 322 -6.58 -5.64 -15.10
N LEU A 323 -5.44 -4.97 -15.22
CA LEU A 323 -4.95 -4.41 -16.50
C LEU A 323 -4.63 -5.51 -17.52
N THR A 324 -4.02 -6.62 -17.10
CA THR A 324 -3.74 -7.74 -18.02
C THR A 324 -5.02 -8.41 -18.53
N ARG A 325 -6.11 -8.39 -17.78
CA ARG A 325 -7.43 -8.90 -18.24
C ARG A 325 -8.04 -8.03 -19.35
N LEU A 326 -7.70 -6.76 -19.43
CA LEU A 326 -8.12 -5.89 -20.55
C LEU A 326 -7.35 -6.17 -21.84
N LYS A 327 -6.15 -6.76 -21.73
CA LYS A 327 -5.27 -7.10 -22.85
C LYS A 327 -4.88 -8.60 -22.77
N PRO A 328 -5.84 -9.54 -22.96
CA PRO A 328 -5.56 -10.94 -22.80
C PRO A 328 -4.54 -11.45 -23.81
N LEU A 329 -3.72 -12.43 -23.39
CA LEU A 329 -2.73 -13.08 -24.26
C LEU A 329 -3.40 -13.70 -25.49
N GLY A 330 -2.73 -13.59 -26.65
CA GLY A 330 -3.21 -14.15 -27.91
C GLY A 330 -4.17 -13.27 -28.70
N THR A 331 -4.59 -12.10 -28.20
CA THR A 331 -5.32 -11.12 -29.00
C THR A 331 -4.34 -10.27 -29.82
N VAL A 332 -4.53 -10.25 -31.12
CA VAL A 332 -3.82 -9.31 -32.03
C VAL A 332 -4.48 -7.94 -31.79
N GLN A 333 -3.70 -6.99 -31.38
CA GLN A 333 -4.10 -5.57 -31.35
C GLN A 333 -3.98 -4.94 -32.73
#